data_220a20a8476bf36fae6f5bd0f4d974d3
#
_entry.id   220a20a8476bf36fae6f5bd0f4d974d3
#
_cell.length_a   1.000
_cell.length_b   1.000
_cell.length_c   1.000
_cell.angle_alpha   90.00
_cell.angle_beta   90.00
_cell.angle_gamma   90.00
#
_symmetry.space_group_name_H-M   'P 1'
#
loop_
_entity.id
_entity.type
_entity.pdbx_description
1 polymer ?
#
loop_
_entity_poly.entity_id
_entity_poly.type
_entity_poly.pdbx_seq_one_letter_code
_entity_poly.pdbx_strand_id
1 'polypeptide(L)'
;MKQRFLEIGRILSTHALSGEVNFEHWGDDERGILRLKTVFLDKEGLRPLTVRRARQGTKHLLLTFEGIADVDSAAALRMKTLYARREELAESDATVFWAELIGEEVRGEDGHVFGKIRDVYNRGASDIWEIETQNGVILFPAAPVFVKAVTTEGAVIAPPEGLF
;
A
#
# COMPACT_ATOMS: atom_id res chain seq x y z
N MET A 1 12.16 -3.47 1.52
CA MET A 1 13.10 -2.76 0.61
C MET A 1 12.43 -1.55 -0.01
N LYS A 2 13.09 -0.43 0.01
CA LYS A 2 12.57 0.84 -0.55
C LYS A 2 12.23 0.70 -2.04
N GLN A 3 11.02 1.05 -2.42
CA GLN A 3 10.52 0.94 -3.79
C GLN A 3 10.32 2.32 -4.41
N ARG A 4 10.64 2.45 -5.68
CA ARG A 4 10.46 3.72 -6.40
C ARG A 4 9.00 3.97 -6.75
N PHE A 5 8.27 2.92 -7.12
CA PHE A 5 6.83 2.93 -7.41
C PHE A 5 6.12 1.99 -6.47
N LEU A 6 4.99 2.42 -5.94
CA LEU A 6 4.18 1.65 -5.00
C LEU A 6 2.83 1.32 -5.60
N GLU A 7 2.36 0.11 -5.38
CA GLU A 7 0.97 -0.24 -5.64
C GLU A 7 0.06 0.56 -4.72
N ILE A 8 -0.89 1.29 -5.27
CA ILE A 8 -1.80 2.12 -4.51
C ILE A 8 -3.24 1.60 -4.48
N GLY A 9 -3.55 0.67 -5.35
CA GLY A 9 -4.87 0.07 -5.40
C GLY A 9 -5.24 -0.43 -6.80
N ARG A 10 -6.53 -0.64 -7.01
CA ARG A 10 -7.05 -1.24 -8.23
C ARG A 10 -8.31 -0.55 -8.69
N ILE A 11 -8.44 -0.36 -9.99
CA ILE A 11 -9.69 0.08 -10.62
C ILE A 11 -10.67 -1.09 -10.62
N LEU A 12 -11.85 -0.90 -10.03
CA LEU A 12 -12.86 -1.95 -9.92
C LEU A 12 -13.82 -1.93 -11.09
N SER A 13 -14.37 -0.75 -11.39
CA SER A 13 -15.45 -0.60 -12.36
C SER A 13 -15.56 0.84 -12.86
N THR A 14 -16.35 1.04 -13.89
CA THR A 14 -16.75 2.37 -14.32
C THR A 14 -17.79 2.96 -13.36
N HIS A 15 -17.80 4.30 -13.27
CA HIS A 15 -18.82 5.04 -12.51
C HIS A 15 -19.44 6.09 -13.43
N ALA A 16 -20.75 5.97 -13.65
CA ALA A 16 -21.50 6.79 -14.60
C ALA A 16 -20.95 6.69 -16.04
N LEU A 17 -21.22 7.67 -16.90
CA LEU A 17 -20.91 7.62 -18.33
C LEU A 17 -19.74 8.53 -18.75
N SER A 18 -19.17 9.26 -17.81
CA SER A 18 -18.19 10.32 -18.08
C SER A 18 -16.73 9.90 -17.97
N GLY A 19 -16.45 8.61 -17.95
CA GLY A 19 -15.07 8.11 -17.83
C GLY A 19 -14.55 8.01 -16.40
N GLU A 20 -15.35 8.37 -15.40
CA GLU A 20 -15.00 8.19 -13.99
C GLU A 20 -14.98 6.72 -13.60
N VAL A 21 -14.02 6.32 -12.76
CA VAL A 21 -13.86 4.94 -12.31
C VAL A 21 -13.91 4.84 -10.79
N ASN A 22 -14.44 3.71 -10.30
CA ASN A 22 -14.34 3.33 -8.90
C ASN A 22 -12.95 2.74 -8.65
N PHE A 23 -12.26 3.31 -7.68
CA PHE A 23 -10.90 2.91 -7.33
C PHE A 23 -10.84 2.43 -5.88
N GLU A 24 -10.43 1.19 -5.70
CA GLU A 24 -10.14 0.62 -4.38
C GLU A 24 -8.70 0.94 -4.00
N HIS A 25 -8.51 1.83 -3.03
CA HIS A 25 -7.16 2.12 -2.54
C HIS A 25 -6.71 1.07 -1.51
N TRP A 26 -5.42 0.79 -1.50
CA TRP A 26 -4.79 -0.10 -0.53
C TRP A 26 -3.93 0.74 0.42
N GLY A 27 -3.87 0.33 1.69
CA GLY A 27 -3.17 1.09 2.73
C GLY A 27 -4.03 2.19 3.35
N ASP A 28 -3.42 3.01 4.19
CA ASP A 28 -4.12 3.98 5.04
C ASP A 28 -4.09 5.42 4.50
N ASP A 29 -3.33 5.69 3.44
CA ASP A 29 -3.10 7.04 2.93
C ASP A 29 -4.08 7.45 1.82
N GLU A 30 -5.36 7.53 2.16
CA GLU A 30 -6.38 8.02 1.24
C GLU A 30 -6.13 9.46 0.80
N ARG A 31 -5.70 10.32 1.72
CA ARG A 31 -5.43 11.73 1.44
C ARG A 31 -4.28 11.91 0.45
N GLY A 32 -3.23 11.13 0.59
CA GLY A 32 -2.11 11.12 -0.34
C GLY A 32 -2.54 10.75 -1.74
N ILE A 33 -3.38 9.73 -1.87
CA ILE A 33 -3.93 9.28 -3.16
C ILE A 33 -4.79 10.37 -3.80
N LEU A 34 -5.62 11.05 -3.04
CA LEU A 34 -6.48 12.14 -3.55
C LEU A 34 -5.69 13.33 -4.09
N ARG A 35 -4.43 13.49 -3.69
CA ARG A 35 -3.54 14.57 -4.15
C ARG A 35 -2.68 14.21 -5.35
N LEU A 36 -2.65 12.93 -5.75
CA LEU A 36 -1.83 12.49 -6.87
C LEU A 36 -2.27 13.13 -8.18
N LYS A 37 -1.30 13.60 -8.94
CA LYS A 37 -1.53 14.16 -10.29
C LYS A 37 -1.25 13.15 -11.38
N THR A 38 -0.40 12.18 -11.10
CA THR A 38 -0.01 11.12 -12.04
C THR A 38 -0.03 9.79 -11.33
N VAL A 39 -0.61 8.79 -12.00
CA VAL A 39 -0.53 7.39 -11.62
C VAL A 39 -0.03 6.57 -12.79
N PHE A 40 0.34 5.33 -12.54
CA PHE A 40 0.93 4.48 -13.56
C PHE A 40 0.21 3.14 -13.61
N LEU A 41 0.14 2.57 -14.81
CA LEU A 41 -0.43 1.24 -15.04
C LEU A 41 0.59 0.11 -14.87
N ASP A 42 1.84 0.45 -14.59
CA ASP A 42 2.94 -0.49 -14.44
C ASP A 42 3.87 -0.08 -13.29
N LYS A 43 4.54 -1.06 -12.72
CA LYS A 43 5.45 -0.84 -11.59
C LYS A 43 6.78 -0.17 -11.96
N GLU A 44 7.09 -0.06 -13.25
CA GLU A 44 8.28 0.60 -13.77
C GLU A 44 8.06 2.09 -14.07
N GLY A 45 6.81 2.55 -14.02
CA GLY A 45 6.46 3.95 -14.30
C GLY A 45 6.54 4.34 -15.77
N LEU A 46 6.34 3.37 -16.68
CA LEU A 46 6.44 3.60 -18.12
C LEU A 46 5.10 3.95 -18.78
N ARG A 47 3.99 3.69 -18.09
CA ARG A 47 2.63 3.89 -18.60
C ARG A 47 1.84 4.86 -17.72
N PRO A 48 2.11 6.18 -17.84
CA PRO A 48 1.47 7.18 -17.00
C PRO A 48 0.02 7.44 -17.40
N LEU A 49 -0.80 7.77 -16.39
CA LEU A 49 -2.12 8.36 -16.55
C LEU A 49 -2.15 9.65 -15.74
N THR A 50 -2.56 10.75 -16.36
CA THR A 50 -2.76 12.01 -15.66
C THR A 50 -4.12 12.02 -14.98
N VAL A 51 -4.14 12.24 -13.68
CA VAL A 51 -5.37 12.34 -12.90
C VAL A 51 -5.96 13.72 -13.09
N ARG A 52 -7.13 13.77 -13.70
CA ARG A 52 -7.87 15.00 -13.92
C ARG A 52 -8.66 15.41 -12.69
N ARG A 53 -9.25 14.43 -12.00
CA ARG A 53 -10.05 14.62 -10.80
C ARG A 53 -9.99 13.39 -9.93
N ALA A 54 -9.89 13.61 -8.63
CA ALA A 54 -9.98 12.56 -7.62
C ALA A 54 -10.91 13.05 -6.51
N ARG A 55 -11.88 12.22 -6.12
CA ARG A 55 -12.82 12.55 -5.07
C ARG A 55 -13.23 11.30 -4.29
N GLN A 56 -13.72 11.52 -3.10
CA GLN A 56 -14.25 10.45 -2.28
C GLN A 56 -15.66 10.08 -2.75
N GLY A 57 -15.90 8.79 -2.98
CA GLY A 57 -17.22 8.23 -3.24
C GLY A 57 -17.83 7.64 -1.98
N THR A 58 -18.92 6.89 -2.14
CA THR A 58 -19.63 6.26 -1.01
C THR A 58 -18.84 5.11 -0.40
N LYS A 59 -18.23 4.26 -1.22
CA LYS A 59 -17.42 3.10 -0.80
C LYS A 59 -15.97 3.19 -1.24
N HIS A 60 -15.73 3.78 -2.40
CA HIS A 60 -14.44 3.82 -3.05
C HIS A 60 -14.11 5.25 -3.46
N LEU A 61 -12.85 5.48 -3.79
CA LEU A 61 -12.45 6.72 -4.42
C LEU A 61 -12.95 6.73 -5.87
N LEU A 62 -13.19 7.91 -6.40
CA LEU A 62 -13.60 8.12 -7.77
C LEU A 62 -12.52 8.91 -8.49
N LEU A 63 -11.96 8.32 -9.54
CA LEU A 63 -10.88 8.91 -10.33
C LEU A 63 -11.31 9.16 -11.75
N THR A 64 -10.90 10.29 -12.31
CA THR A 64 -11.05 10.64 -13.72
C THR A 64 -9.67 10.96 -14.29
N PHE A 65 -9.38 10.43 -15.47
CA PHE A 65 -8.08 10.60 -16.13
C PHE A 65 -8.21 11.43 -17.41
N GLU A 66 -7.17 12.17 -17.74
CA GLU A 66 -7.09 12.85 -19.04
C GLU A 66 -7.11 11.82 -20.17
N GLY A 67 -7.88 12.13 -21.22
CA GLY A 67 -8.01 11.24 -22.37
C GLY A 67 -9.01 10.08 -22.18
N ILE A 68 -9.57 9.90 -21.00
CA ILE A 68 -10.57 8.88 -20.67
C ILE A 68 -11.89 9.62 -20.37
N ALA A 69 -12.68 9.88 -21.40
CA ALA A 69 -13.86 10.73 -21.29
C ALA A 69 -15.20 10.00 -21.49
N ASP A 70 -15.16 8.70 -21.76
CA ASP A 70 -16.35 7.89 -22.00
C ASP A 70 -16.27 6.54 -21.25
N VAL A 71 -17.41 5.85 -21.20
CA VAL A 71 -17.54 4.58 -20.47
C VAL A 71 -16.69 3.46 -21.10
N ASP A 72 -16.54 3.44 -22.41
CA ASP A 72 -15.80 2.38 -23.10
C ASP A 72 -14.30 2.47 -22.83
N SER A 73 -13.73 3.69 -22.92
CA SER A 73 -12.33 3.93 -22.57
C SER A 73 -12.06 3.64 -21.10
N ALA A 74 -12.98 4.01 -20.21
CA ALA A 74 -12.88 3.72 -18.79
C ALA A 74 -12.98 2.22 -18.50
N ALA A 75 -13.86 1.50 -19.21
CA ALA A 75 -14.02 0.05 -19.04
C ALA A 75 -12.74 -0.73 -19.38
N ALA A 76 -11.92 -0.22 -20.29
CA ALA A 76 -10.63 -0.84 -20.62
C ALA A 76 -9.64 -0.83 -19.44
N LEU A 77 -9.87 0.03 -18.45
CA LEU A 77 -9.04 0.12 -17.25
C LEU A 77 -9.50 -0.80 -16.10
N ARG A 78 -10.62 -1.51 -16.27
CA ARG A 78 -11.15 -2.40 -15.23
C ARG A 78 -10.09 -3.40 -14.77
N MET A 79 -10.05 -3.61 -13.47
CA MET A 79 -9.16 -4.56 -12.79
C MET A 79 -7.67 -4.25 -12.96
N LYS A 80 -7.32 -3.08 -13.47
CA LYS A 80 -5.92 -2.65 -13.55
C LYS A 80 -5.44 -2.14 -12.20
N THR A 81 -4.27 -2.59 -11.80
CA THR A 81 -3.55 -2.06 -10.63
C THR A 81 -2.93 -0.73 -10.99
N LEU A 82 -3.03 0.24 -10.09
CA LEU A 82 -2.38 1.53 -10.23
C LEU A 82 -1.17 1.64 -9.31
N TYR A 83 -0.18 2.36 -9.79
CA TYR A 83 1.08 2.64 -9.09
C TYR A 83 1.29 4.14 -8.98
N ALA A 84 1.98 4.56 -7.95
CA ALA A 84 2.38 5.96 -7.78
C ALA A 84 3.87 6.05 -7.44
N ARG A 85 4.48 7.19 -7.73
CA ARG A 85 5.83 7.45 -7.25
C ARG A 85 5.84 7.52 -5.73
N ARG A 86 6.75 6.77 -5.13
CA ARG A 86 6.94 6.78 -3.68
C ARG A 86 7.13 8.18 -3.12
N GLU A 87 7.90 8.99 -3.80
CA GLU A 87 8.21 10.37 -3.38
C GLU A 87 6.99 11.30 -3.30
N GLU A 88 5.93 11.01 -4.07
CA GLU A 88 4.69 11.79 -4.03
C GLU A 88 3.79 11.40 -2.85
N LEU A 89 3.98 10.21 -2.28
CA LEU A 89 3.22 9.69 -1.15
C LEU A 89 3.95 9.81 0.18
N ALA A 90 5.28 9.73 0.17
CA ALA A 90 6.06 9.77 1.39
C ALA A 90 6.03 11.15 2.04
N GLU A 91 5.68 11.19 3.32
CA GLU A 91 5.66 12.42 4.10
C GLU A 91 7.05 12.85 4.59
N SER A 92 7.96 11.88 4.69
CA SER A 92 9.34 12.12 5.11
C SER A 92 10.25 10.97 4.66
N ASP A 93 11.56 11.13 4.81
CA ASP A 93 12.53 10.06 4.55
C ASP A 93 12.36 8.85 5.48
N ALA A 94 11.72 9.05 6.63
CA ALA A 94 11.44 7.98 7.59
C ALA A 94 10.15 7.19 7.26
N THR A 95 9.36 7.62 6.27
CA THR A 95 8.14 6.92 5.88
C THR A 95 8.46 5.52 5.37
N VAL A 96 7.71 4.53 5.87
CA VAL A 96 7.81 3.13 5.44
C VAL A 96 6.43 2.64 5.04
N PHE A 97 6.32 2.10 3.84
CA PHE A 97 5.07 1.56 3.33
C PHE A 97 5.01 0.04 3.53
N TRP A 98 3.82 -0.50 3.66
CA TRP A 98 3.63 -1.95 3.86
C TRP A 98 4.33 -2.80 2.78
N ALA A 99 4.21 -2.37 1.53
CA ALA A 99 4.87 -3.08 0.42
C ALA A 99 6.39 -3.17 0.57
N GLU A 100 7.00 -2.24 1.30
CA GLU A 100 8.44 -2.20 1.55
C GLU A 100 8.86 -3.11 2.70
N LEU A 101 7.91 -3.51 3.56
CA LEU A 101 8.13 -4.42 4.68
C LEU A 101 8.04 -5.88 4.26
N ILE A 102 7.28 -6.20 3.23
CA ILE A 102 7.10 -7.58 2.79
C ILE A 102 8.41 -8.16 2.30
N GLY A 103 8.78 -9.31 2.85
CA GLY A 103 10.04 -9.99 2.58
C GLY A 103 11.20 -9.60 3.52
N GLU A 104 11.03 -8.54 4.30
CA GLU A 104 12.08 -8.06 5.20
C GLU A 104 12.10 -8.81 6.54
N GLU A 105 13.26 -8.84 7.15
CA GLU A 105 13.46 -9.55 8.42
C GLU A 105 12.90 -8.79 9.62
N VAL A 106 12.39 -9.55 10.56
CA VAL A 106 11.96 -9.06 11.87
C VAL A 106 12.95 -9.60 12.92
N ARG A 107 13.54 -8.70 13.68
CA ARG A 107 14.56 -9.01 14.68
C ARG A 107 14.15 -8.54 16.06
N GLY A 108 14.67 -9.21 17.08
CA GLY A 108 14.63 -8.72 18.44
C GLY A 108 15.71 -7.66 18.70
N GLU A 109 15.62 -6.99 19.85
CA GLU A 109 16.62 -5.99 20.28
C GLU A 109 18.00 -6.58 20.49
N ASP A 110 18.09 -7.87 20.76
CA ASP A 110 19.34 -8.66 20.87
C ASP A 110 19.90 -9.13 19.52
N GLY A 111 19.22 -8.80 18.42
CA GLY A 111 19.60 -9.22 17.08
C GLY A 111 19.07 -10.58 16.64
N HIS A 112 18.35 -11.30 17.51
CA HIS A 112 17.70 -12.55 17.14
C HIS A 112 16.71 -12.35 16.00
N VAL A 113 16.80 -13.16 14.94
CA VAL A 113 15.89 -13.11 13.80
C VAL A 113 14.68 -14.01 14.09
N PHE A 114 13.49 -13.41 14.18
CA PHE A 114 12.24 -14.14 14.36
C PHE A 114 11.74 -14.76 13.06
N GLY A 115 11.87 -14.03 11.97
CA GLY A 115 11.36 -14.46 10.67
C GLY A 115 11.33 -13.30 9.67
N LYS A 116 10.52 -13.48 8.62
CA LYS A 116 10.31 -12.47 7.57
C LYS A 116 8.85 -12.09 7.49
N ILE A 117 8.58 -10.84 7.20
CA ILE A 117 7.21 -10.35 6.98
C ILE A 117 6.70 -10.91 5.67
N ARG A 118 5.62 -11.68 5.75
CA ARG A 118 4.95 -12.28 4.60
C ARG A 118 3.84 -11.39 4.06
N ASP A 119 3.09 -10.76 4.96
CA ASP A 119 1.98 -9.88 4.62
C ASP A 119 1.74 -8.86 5.73
N VAL A 120 1.09 -7.75 5.38
CA VAL A 120 0.71 -6.68 6.31
C VAL A 120 -0.71 -6.24 6.00
N TYR A 121 -1.55 -6.16 7.03
CA TYR A 121 -2.91 -5.66 6.90
C TYR A 121 -3.38 -5.03 8.21
N ASN A 122 -4.47 -4.27 8.15
CA ASN A 122 -5.08 -3.64 9.31
C ASN A 122 -6.46 -4.25 9.57
N ARG A 123 -6.70 -4.63 10.83
CA ARG A 123 -7.99 -5.13 11.31
C ARG A 123 -8.44 -4.43 12.59
N GLY A 124 -8.28 -3.13 12.67
CA GLY A 124 -8.69 -2.35 13.84
C GLY A 124 -7.62 -1.40 14.36
N ALA A 125 -7.25 -1.53 15.63
CA ALA A 125 -6.41 -0.55 16.34
C ALA A 125 -4.94 -0.52 15.87
N SER A 126 -4.43 -1.61 15.31
CA SER A 126 -3.04 -1.69 14.83
C SER A 126 -2.92 -2.58 13.60
N ASP A 127 -1.81 -2.43 12.91
CA ASP A 127 -1.46 -3.33 11.83
C ASP A 127 -1.16 -4.73 12.37
N ILE A 128 -1.45 -5.73 11.56
CA ILE A 128 -1.07 -7.11 11.78
C ILE A 128 0.00 -7.48 10.77
N TRP A 129 1.13 -7.95 11.25
CA TRP A 129 2.18 -8.51 10.41
C TRP A 129 2.11 -10.02 10.45
N GLU A 130 1.96 -10.64 9.29
CA GLU A 130 2.17 -12.08 9.16
C GLU A 130 3.67 -12.34 9.05
N ILE A 131 4.24 -12.94 10.09
CA ILE A 131 5.66 -13.26 10.14
C ILE A 131 5.85 -14.75 9.88
N GLU A 132 6.51 -15.08 8.79
CA GLU A 132 6.88 -16.44 8.47
C GLU A 132 8.12 -16.84 9.25
N THR A 133 7.97 -17.86 10.11
CA THR A 133 9.04 -18.39 10.94
C THR A 133 9.34 -19.84 10.55
N GLN A 134 10.40 -20.42 11.13
CA GLN A 134 10.71 -21.84 10.93
C GLN A 134 9.58 -22.78 11.41
N ASN A 135 8.74 -22.32 12.32
CA ASN A 135 7.66 -23.09 12.93
C ASN A 135 6.27 -22.72 12.40
N GLY A 136 6.20 -21.96 11.31
CA GLY A 136 4.95 -21.52 10.72
C GLY A 136 4.76 -20.01 10.74
N VAL A 137 3.54 -19.56 10.42
CA VAL A 137 3.20 -18.14 10.35
C VAL A 137 2.66 -17.66 11.69
N ILE A 138 3.19 -16.54 12.17
CA ILE A 138 2.74 -15.87 13.38
C ILE A 138 2.07 -14.56 13.00
N LEU A 139 0.91 -14.29 13.59
CA LEU A 139 0.22 -13.01 13.47
C LEU A 139 0.68 -12.07 14.58
N PHE A 140 1.51 -11.11 14.21
CA PHE A 140 2.11 -10.17 15.14
C PHE A 140 1.35 -8.84 15.15
N PRO A 141 0.82 -8.40 16.30
CA PRO A 141 0.19 -7.08 16.42
C PRO A 141 1.28 -5.99 16.43
N ALA A 142 1.40 -5.24 15.35
CA ALA A 142 2.41 -4.21 15.19
C ALA A 142 2.06 -2.92 15.93
N ALA A 143 1.73 -3.04 17.21
CA ALA A 143 1.44 -1.90 18.07
C ALA A 143 2.74 -1.21 18.51
N PRO A 144 2.71 0.12 18.77
CA PRO A 144 3.89 0.87 19.20
C PRO A 144 4.62 0.30 20.42
N VAL A 145 3.91 -0.38 21.31
CA VAL A 145 4.49 -1.01 22.50
C VAL A 145 5.42 -2.19 22.14
N PHE A 146 5.17 -2.85 21.02
CA PHE A 146 5.95 -4.01 20.57
C PHE A 146 6.93 -3.69 19.43
N VAL A 147 6.71 -2.65 18.67
CA VAL A 147 7.57 -2.24 17.56
C VAL A 147 8.54 -1.18 18.03
N LYS A 148 9.84 -1.51 18.02
CA LYS A 148 10.91 -0.62 18.49
C LYS A 148 11.49 0.23 17.38
N ALA A 149 11.62 -0.33 16.19
CA ALA A 149 12.09 0.39 15.02
C ALA A 149 11.53 -0.25 13.74
N VAL A 150 11.25 0.56 12.75
CA VAL A 150 10.84 0.11 11.41
C VAL A 150 11.61 0.93 10.38
N THR A 151 12.23 0.23 9.42
CA THR A 151 12.87 0.84 8.27
C THR A 151 12.46 0.08 7.01
N THR A 152 12.83 0.58 5.85
CA THR A 152 12.60 -0.14 4.58
C THR A 152 13.44 -1.42 4.45
N GLU A 153 14.35 -1.68 5.40
CA GLU A 153 15.24 -2.84 5.43
C GLU A 153 14.89 -3.85 6.54
N GLY A 154 13.79 -3.61 7.26
CA GLY A 154 13.33 -4.52 8.29
C GLY A 154 12.80 -3.84 9.54
N ALA A 155 12.49 -4.65 10.54
CA ALA A 155 11.93 -4.16 11.79
C ALA A 155 12.60 -4.79 13.00
N VAL A 156 12.64 -4.01 14.09
CA VAL A 156 13.05 -4.48 15.41
C VAL A 156 11.83 -4.49 16.32
N ILE A 157 11.59 -5.61 16.97
CA ILE A 157 10.43 -5.81 17.83
C ILE A 157 10.82 -6.29 19.22
N ALA A 158 9.95 -6.02 20.18
CA ALA A 158 9.92 -6.64 21.50
C ALA A 158 8.54 -7.29 21.67
N PRO A 159 8.36 -8.54 21.19
CA PRO A 159 7.04 -9.16 21.14
C PRO A 159 6.52 -9.50 22.54
N PRO A 160 5.19 -9.66 22.67
CA PRO A 160 4.61 -10.18 23.89
C PRO A 160 5.16 -11.58 24.18
N GLU A 161 5.32 -11.89 25.46
CA GLU A 161 5.82 -13.19 25.90
C GLU A 161 4.95 -14.34 25.39
N GLY A 162 5.58 -15.38 24.86
CA GLY A 162 4.93 -16.58 24.38
C GLY A 162 4.35 -16.50 22.96
N LEU A 163 4.53 -15.40 22.24
CA LEU A 163 4.02 -15.27 20.88
C LEU A 163 4.85 -16.06 19.86
N PHE A 164 6.16 -16.12 20.05
CA PHE A 164 7.10 -16.84 19.17
C PHE A 164 7.62 -18.11 19.82
#